data_f437d54cfd38c63c31dfde1188c4425e
#
_entry.id   f437d54cfd38c63c31dfde1188c4425e
#
_cell.length_a   1.000
_cell.length_b   1.000
_cell.length_c   1.000
_cell.angle_alpha   90.00
_cell.angle_beta   90.00
_cell.angle_gamma   90.00
#
_symmetry.space_group_name_H-M   'P 1'
#
loop_
_entity.id
_entity.type
_entity.pdbx_description
1 polymer ?
#
loop_
_entity_poly.entity_id
_entity_poly.type
_entity_poly.pdbx_seq_one_letter_code
_entity_poly.pdbx_strand_id
1 'polypeptide(L)'
;MSPSQPFNVQDFEALARAKMEPGAFGYYFGGAEDEITLRRNREAFAELGLLPRVLVDVSAVDTAVEIYGKRSAMPILVAPTAFHRLAHSDGERATARAAAKVGTIYTVSTIATTRLEEVAAAAPGAERWFQLYVYKDRAVTDELVARAEASGYGAIVLTLSLIHI
;
A
#
# COMPACT_ATOMS: atom_id res chain seq x y z
N MET A 1 7.47 -7.90 -28.59
CA MET A 1 8.64 -7.92 -27.68
C MET A 1 8.09 -7.97 -26.26
N SER A 2 8.33 -9.04 -25.52
CA SER A 2 8.04 -9.05 -24.08
C SER A 2 9.07 -8.12 -23.43
N PRO A 3 8.68 -7.09 -22.69
CA PRO A 3 9.67 -6.26 -22.01
C PRO A 3 10.41 -7.14 -21.00
N SER A 4 11.69 -7.33 -21.20
CA SER A 4 12.53 -8.08 -20.27
C SER A 4 12.69 -7.36 -18.93
N GLN A 5 12.26 -6.10 -18.85
CA GLN A 5 12.35 -5.25 -17.68
C GLN A 5 11.20 -4.22 -17.69
N PRO A 6 10.39 -4.13 -16.60
CA PRO A 6 9.31 -3.17 -16.51
C PRO A 6 9.85 -1.75 -16.38
N PHE A 7 9.26 -0.80 -17.11
CA PHE A 7 9.58 0.63 -17.08
C PHE A 7 8.65 1.43 -16.17
N ASN A 8 7.45 0.93 -15.94
CA ASN A 8 6.41 1.58 -15.13
C ASN A 8 5.59 0.54 -14.36
N VAL A 9 4.66 1.01 -13.51
CA VAL A 9 3.84 0.13 -12.67
C VAL A 9 2.90 -0.74 -13.52
N GLN A 10 2.40 -0.24 -14.64
CA GLN A 10 1.49 -0.97 -15.53
C GLN A 10 2.16 -2.19 -16.16
N ASP A 11 3.46 -2.13 -16.43
CA ASP A 11 4.19 -3.26 -17.01
C ASP A 11 4.23 -4.48 -16.08
N PHE A 12 4.08 -4.27 -14.77
CA PHE A 12 4.00 -5.37 -13.81
C PHE A 12 2.69 -6.17 -13.92
N GLU A 13 1.63 -5.60 -14.49
CA GLU A 13 0.35 -6.30 -14.66
C GLU A 13 0.51 -7.58 -15.48
N ALA A 14 1.15 -7.49 -16.65
CA ALA A 14 1.36 -8.65 -17.51
C ALA A 14 2.24 -9.71 -16.83
N LEU A 15 3.25 -9.28 -16.07
CA LEU A 15 4.11 -10.17 -15.29
C LEU A 15 3.36 -10.85 -14.15
N ALA A 16 2.51 -10.12 -13.46
CA ALA A 16 1.66 -10.66 -12.38
C ALA A 16 0.64 -11.66 -12.94
N ARG A 17 -0.05 -11.31 -14.02
CA ARG A 17 -1.02 -12.18 -14.70
C ARG A 17 -0.41 -13.53 -15.12
N ALA A 18 0.83 -13.52 -15.57
CA ALA A 18 1.54 -14.74 -15.98
C ALA A 18 2.00 -15.63 -14.81
N LYS A 19 2.06 -15.11 -13.60
CA LYS A 19 2.60 -15.81 -12.42
C LYS A 19 1.57 -16.14 -11.35
N MET A 20 0.51 -15.36 -11.26
CA MET A 20 -0.50 -15.52 -10.23
C MET A 20 -1.59 -16.49 -10.66
N GLU A 21 -2.18 -17.19 -9.70
CA GLU A 21 -3.39 -17.97 -9.92
C GLU A 21 -4.53 -17.03 -10.39
N PRO A 22 -5.38 -17.46 -11.35
CA PRO A 22 -6.41 -16.60 -11.95
C PRO A 22 -7.36 -15.95 -10.93
N GLY A 23 -7.78 -16.68 -9.90
CA GLY A 23 -8.65 -16.14 -8.85
C GLY A 23 -7.96 -15.08 -7.99
N ALA A 24 -6.70 -15.29 -7.63
CA ALA A 24 -5.91 -14.32 -6.90
C ALA A 24 -5.66 -13.06 -7.75
N PHE A 25 -5.34 -13.24 -9.03
CA PHE A 25 -5.18 -12.12 -9.96
C PHE A 25 -6.47 -11.30 -10.06
N GLY A 26 -7.64 -11.97 -10.26
CA GLY A 26 -8.94 -11.31 -10.34
C GLY A 26 -9.28 -10.51 -9.07
N TYR A 27 -8.93 -11.04 -7.89
CA TYR A 27 -9.12 -10.34 -6.62
C TYR A 27 -8.39 -8.97 -6.57
N TYR A 28 -7.14 -8.91 -7.01
CA TYR A 28 -6.37 -7.65 -6.98
C TYR A 28 -6.71 -6.71 -8.13
N PHE A 29 -7.08 -7.28 -9.27
CA PHE A 29 -7.20 -6.55 -10.52
C PHE A 29 -8.62 -6.08 -10.81
N GLY A 30 -9.61 -6.82 -10.30
CA GLY A 30 -11.02 -6.53 -10.54
C GLY A 30 -11.53 -5.35 -9.73
N GLY A 31 -12.54 -4.69 -10.27
CA GLY A 31 -13.32 -3.64 -9.61
C GLY A 31 -14.76 -4.07 -9.39
N ALA A 32 -15.52 -3.22 -8.70
CA ALA A 32 -16.93 -3.45 -8.45
C ALA A 32 -17.76 -3.24 -9.74
N GLU A 33 -18.73 -4.11 -9.94
CA GLU A 33 -19.75 -4.02 -11.01
C GLU A 33 -19.13 -3.75 -12.40
N ASP A 34 -19.51 -2.64 -13.04
CA ASP A 34 -19.05 -2.24 -14.38
C ASP A 34 -17.65 -1.62 -14.40
N GLU A 35 -16.93 -1.61 -13.27
CA GLU A 35 -15.56 -1.11 -13.13
C GLU A 35 -15.36 0.35 -13.58
N ILE A 36 -16.39 1.17 -13.51
CA ILE A 36 -16.33 2.58 -13.94
C ILE A 36 -15.27 3.34 -13.12
N THR A 37 -15.31 3.21 -11.79
CA THR A 37 -14.36 3.87 -10.89
C THR A 37 -12.95 3.32 -11.08
N LEU A 38 -12.80 2.02 -11.28
CA LEU A 38 -11.50 1.39 -11.56
C LEU A 38 -10.82 2.02 -12.79
N ARG A 39 -11.57 2.19 -13.88
CA ARG A 39 -11.06 2.88 -15.09
C ARG A 39 -10.72 4.34 -14.80
N ARG A 40 -11.63 5.09 -14.17
CA ARG A 40 -11.42 6.50 -13.86
C ARG A 40 -10.23 6.76 -12.94
N ASN A 41 -9.88 5.84 -12.05
CA ASN A 41 -8.69 5.95 -11.20
C ASN A 41 -7.39 6.03 -12.00
N ARG A 42 -7.38 5.54 -13.25
CA ARG A 42 -6.24 5.66 -14.17
C ARG A 42 -6.39 6.85 -15.12
N GLU A 43 -7.56 7.01 -15.72
CA GLU A 43 -7.85 8.05 -16.72
C GLU A 43 -7.67 9.46 -16.14
N ALA A 44 -8.06 9.68 -14.89
CA ALA A 44 -7.94 10.97 -14.22
C ALA A 44 -6.50 11.52 -14.19
N PHE A 45 -5.49 10.66 -14.13
CA PHE A 45 -4.09 11.12 -14.22
C PHE A 45 -3.74 11.63 -15.62
N ALA A 46 -4.37 11.11 -16.68
CA ALA A 46 -4.14 11.57 -18.05
C ALA A 46 -4.86 12.92 -18.36
N GLU A 47 -5.85 13.28 -17.55
CA GLU A 47 -6.55 14.56 -17.65
C GLU A 47 -5.74 15.73 -17.08
N LEU A 48 -4.70 15.44 -16.29
CA LEU A 48 -3.87 16.43 -15.63
C LEU A 48 -2.61 16.73 -16.45
N GLY A 49 -2.47 17.96 -16.88
CA GLY A 49 -1.26 18.46 -17.54
C GLY A 49 -0.28 19.05 -16.53
N LEU A 50 1.01 18.74 -16.67
CA LEU A 50 2.07 19.39 -15.93
C LEU A 50 2.58 20.59 -16.72
N LEU A 51 2.48 21.80 -16.16
CA LEU A 51 3.06 23.01 -16.74
C LEU A 51 4.49 23.19 -16.24
N PRO A 52 5.51 22.85 -17.06
CA PRO A 52 6.89 22.99 -16.63
C PRO A 52 7.31 24.46 -16.53
N ARG A 53 8.18 24.76 -15.59
CA ARG A 53 8.85 26.05 -15.49
C ARG A 53 10.30 25.89 -15.95
N VAL A 54 10.74 26.76 -16.85
CA VAL A 54 12.11 26.79 -17.33
C VAL A 54 13.00 27.68 -16.45
N LEU A 55 14.31 27.49 -16.52
CA LEU A 55 15.32 28.27 -15.80
C LEU A 55 15.17 28.23 -14.26
N VAL A 56 14.61 27.14 -13.74
CA VAL A 56 14.56 26.85 -12.31
C VAL A 56 15.67 25.87 -11.97
N ASP A 57 16.46 26.16 -10.95
CA ASP A 57 17.46 25.22 -10.45
C ASP A 57 16.77 23.99 -9.83
N VAL A 58 17.06 22.83 -10.39
CA VAL A 58 16.54 21.52 -9.95
C VAL A 58 17.67 20.58 -9.51
N SER A 59 18.84 21.12 -9.18
CA SER A 59 19.99 20.34 -8.72
C SER A 59 19.74 19.64 -7.37
N ALA A 60 18.83 20.17 -6.56
CA ALA A 60 18.41 19.57 -5.29
C ALA A 60 16.87 19.57 -5.19
N VAL A 61 16.26 18.41 -5.44
CA VAL A 61 14.81 18.22 -5.30
C VAL A 61 14.52 17.40 -4.04
N ASP A 62 13.72 17.95 -3.13
CA ASP A 62 13.19 17.23 -1.97
C ASP A 62 11.67 17.06 -2.13
N THR A 63 11.23 15.79 -2.22
CA THR A 63 9.82 15.42 -2.31
C THR A 63 9.26 14.92 -0.98
N ALA A 64 10.05 14.99 0.10
CA ALA A 64 9.63 14.52 1.39
C ALA A 64 8.46 15.32 1.96
N VAL A 65 7.63 14.64 2.72
CA VAL A 65 6.50 15.21 3.44
C VAL A 65 6.54 14.77 4.90
N GLU A 66 5.96 15.57 5.77
CA GLU A 66 5.73 15.19 7.16
C GLU A 66 4.25 14.85 7.36
N ILE A 67 3.99 13.67 7.95
CA ILE A 67 2.65 13.18 8.26
C ILE A 67 2.64 12.69 9.69
N TYR A 68 1.82 13.30 10.56
CA TYR A 68 1.76 13.02 12.00
C TYR A 68 3.14 13.04 12.69
N GLY A 69 3.99 14.03 12.36
CA GLY A 69 5.33 14.16 12.91
C GLY A 69 6.34 13.13 12.40
N LYS A 70 5.99 12.36 11.37
CA LYS A 70 6.87 11.38 10.72
C LYS A 70 7.21 11.80 9.31
N ARG A 71 8.49 11.75 8.97
CA ARG A 71 8.97 12.06 7.63
C ARG A 71 8.79 10.87 6.70
N SER A 72 8.15 11.09 5.56
CA SER A 72 8.16 10.20 4.40
C SER A 72 9.04 10.82 3.30
N ALA A 73 9.88 10.04 2.65
CA ALA A 73 10.78 10.53 1.59
C ALA A 73 10.02 11.01 0.34
N MET A 74 8.74 10.66 0.23
CA MET A 74 7.88 11.06 -0.88
C MET A 74 6.42 11.14 -0.43
N PRO A 75 5.53 11.91 -1.13
CA PRO A 75 4.12 12.02 -0.79
C PRO A 75 3.28 10.84 -1.32
N ILE A 76 3.86 9.67 -1.40
CA ILE A 76 3.23 8.42 -1.84
C ILE A 76 3.41 7.39 -0.73
N LEU A 77 2.31 6.88 -0.21
CA LEU A 77 2.27 5.86 0.83
C LEU A 77 1.76 4.54 0.26
N VAL A 78 2.14 3.43 0.88
CA VAL A 78 1.61 2.11 0.50
C VAL A 78 0.31 1.86 1.25
N ALA A 79 -0.80 1.83 0.50
CA ALA A 79 -2.14 1.58 1.03
C ALA A 79 -2.29 0.15 1.59
N PRO A 80 -3.24 -0.07 2.53
CA PRO A 80 -3.51 -1.40 3.03
C PRO A 80 -4.08 -2.29 1.93
N THR A 81 -3.46 -3.43 1.71
CA THR A 81 -3.92 -4.46 0.78
C THR A 81 -3.98 -5.80 1.52
N ALA A 82 -5.08 -6.51 1.34
CA ALA A 82 -5.28 -7.81 1.99
C ALA A 82 -4.49 -8.92 1.28
N PHE A 83 -4.19 -9.98 2.04
CA PHE A 83 -3.80 -11.29 1.52
C PHE A 83 -2.56 -11.32 0.61
N HIS A 84 -1.52 -10.57 0.90
CA HIS A 84 -0.33 -10.46 0.02
C HIS A 84 0.28 -11.82 -0.39
N ARG A 85 0.10 -12.89 0.42
CA ARG A 85 0.59 -14.23 0.06
C ARG A 85 -0.19 -14.91 -1.06
N LEU A 86 -1.35 -14.40 -1.46
CA LEU A 86 -1.99 -14.83 -2.70
C LEU A 86 -1.20 -14.37 -3.93
N ALA A 87 -0.47 -13.27 -3.82
CA ALA A 87 0.35 -12.74 -4.91
C ALA A 87 1.80 -13.27 -4.87
N HIS A 88 2.39 -13.36 -3.67
CA HIS A 88 3.79 -13.76 -3.51
C HIS A 88 4.04 -14.38 -2.14
N SER A 89 4.82 -15.46 -2.08
CA SER A 89 5.08 -16.23 -0.85
C SER A 89 5.65 -15.41 0.32
N ASP A 90 6.41 -14.36 0.03
CA ASP A 90 7.01 -13.48 1.04
C ASP A 90 6.03 -12.42 1.58
N GLY A 91 4.90 -12.23 0.90
CA GLY A 91 3.76 -11.46 1.35
C GLY A 91 4.10 -10.06 1.84
N GLU A 92 3.48 -9.67 2.94
CA GLU A 92 3.61 -8.34 3.56
C GLU A 92 5.04 -8.03 4.03
N ARG A 93 5.87 -9.04 4.30
CA ARG A 93 7.28 -8.83 4.66
C ARG A 93 8.08 -8.22 3.51
N ALA A 94 7.81 -8.64 2.26
CA ALA A 94 8.45 -8.05 1.09
C ALA A 94 8.05 -6.59 0.91
N THR A 95 6.75 -6.28 1.08
CA THR A 95 6.22 -4.92 0.98
C THR A 95 6.81 -4.02 2.06
N ALA A 96 6.89 -4.50 3.31
CA ALA A 96 7.49 -3.75 4.42
C ALA A 96 8.96 -3.38 4.15
N ARG A 97 9.76 -4.35 3.67
CA ARG A 97 11.16 -4.08 3.29
C ARG A 97 11.28 -3.11 2.11
N ALA A 98 10.40 -3.23 1.13
CA ALA A 98 10.40 -2.32 -0.03
C ALA A 98 10.05 -0.89 0.37
N ALA A 99 9.00 -0.70 1.18
CA ALA A 99 8.61 0.59 1.70
C ALA A 99 9.73 1.23 2.55
N ALA A 100 10.36 0.45 3.44
CA ALA A 100 11.49 0.88 4.24
C ALA A 100 12.68 1.33 3.37
N LYS A 101 12.98 0.57 2.31
CA LYS A 101 14.10 0.87 1.40
C LYS A 101 13.95 2.22 0.68
N VAL A 102 12.71 2.59 0.35
CA VAL A 102 12.42 3.88 -0.32
C VAL A 102 12.01 4.98 0.65
N GLY A 103 11.94 4.69 1.95
CA GLY A 103 11.65 5.67 2.99
C GLY A 103 10.20 6.13 3.01
N THR A 104 9.24 5.29 2.59
CA THR A 104 7.80 5.60 2.65
C THR A 104 7.09 4.80 3.73
N ILE A 105 5.86 5.23 4.07
CA ILE A 105 5.03 4.60 5.08
C ILE A 105 4.24 3.44 4.45
N TYR A 106 4.24 2.29 5.12
CA TYR A 106 3.41 1.15 4.74
C TYR A 106 2.27 0.95 5.72
N THR A 107 1.03 0.93 5.22
CA THR A 107 -0.15 0.59 6.03
C THR A 107 -0.46 -0.89 5.90
N VAL A 108 -0.36 -1.62 7.02
CA VAL A 108 -0.63 -3.05 7.08
C VAL A 108 -2.12 -3.30 7.29
N SER A 109 -2.71 -4.21 6.51
CA SER A 109 -4.14 -4.55 6.59
C SER A 109 -4.47 -5.41 7.83
N THR A 110 -5.64 -5.24 8.41
CA THR A 110 -6.22 -6.16 9.42
C THR A 110 -6.25 -7.61 8.92
N ILE A 111 -6.51 -7.81 7.62
CA ILE A 111 -6.58 -9.13 7.00
C ILE A 111 -5.32 -9.46 6.19
N ALA A 112 -4.18 -9.01 6.69
CA ALA A 112 -2.88 -9.43 6.19
C ALA A 112 -2.65 -10.94 6.43
N THR A 113 -1.88 -11.56 5.55
CA THR A 113 -1.50 -12.99 5.65
C THR A 113 -0.27 -13.24 6.51
N THR A 114 0.36 -12.18 6.97
CA THR A 114 1.51 -12.19 7.87
C THR A 114 1.14 -11.47 9.17
N ARG A 115 1.54 -12.03 10.31
CA ARG A 115 1.29 -11.39 11.61
C ARG A 115 1.90 -10.00 11.65
N LEU A 116 1.22 -9.06 12.28
CA LEU A 116 1.67 -7.65 12.34
C LEU A 116 3.04 -7.51 13.01
N GLU A 117 3.35 -8.37 14.00
CA GLU A 117 4.66 -8.42 14.66
C GLU A 117 5.78 -8.87 13.70
N GLU A 118 5.48 -9.86 12.83
CA GLU A 118 6.44 -10.34 11.84
C GLU A 118 6.68 -9.31 10.72
N VAL A 119 5.64 -8.55 10.36
CA VAL A 119 5.78 -7.43 9.41
C VAL A 119 6.66 -6.34 10.03
N ALA A 120 6.46 -6.04 11.31
CA ALA A 120 7.29 -5.09 12.04
C ALA A 120 8.75 -5.54 12.11
N ALA A 121 8.99 -6.80 12.43
CA ALA A 121 10.32 -7.39 12.48
C ALA A 121 11.03 -7.46 11.11
N ALA A 122 10.28 -7.51 10.00
CA ALA A 122 10.85 -7.55 8.66
C ALA A 122 11.47 -6.23 8.20
N ALA A 123 11.09 -5.09 8.83
CA ALA A 123 11.61 -3.76 8.54
C ALA A 123 11.78 -2.95 9.84
N PRO A 124 12.78 -3.27 10.67
CA PRO A 124 12.99 -2.58 11.93
C PRO A 124 13.24 -1.08 11.74
N GLY A 125 12.61 -0.25 12.58
CA GLY A 125 12.77 1.21 12.54
C GLY A 125 12.04 1.93 11.40
N ALA A 126 11.45 1.20 10.45
CA ALA A 126 10.64 1.81 9.40
C ALA A 126 9.28 2.24 9.93
N GLU A 127 8.80 3.40 9.46
CA GLU A 127 7.45 3.86 9.79
C GLU A 127 6.39 2.98 9.12
N ARG A 128 5.39 2.57 9.88
CA ARG A 128 4.27 1.75 9.43
C ARG A 128 3.02 2.06 10.23
N TRP A 129 1.88 1.93 9.58
CA TRP A 129 0.56 2.12 10.15
C TRP A 129 -0.23 0.82 10.10
N PHE A 130 -1.23 0.70 10.93
CA PHE A 130 -2.11 -0.47 10.97
C PHE A 130 -3.53 -0.07 10.57
N GLN A 131 -4.05 -0.65 9.49
CA GLN A 131 -5.44 -0.48 9.08
C GLN A 131 -6.32 -1.41 9.92
N LEU A 132 -7.33 -0.84 10.55
CA LEU A 132 -8.23 -1.51 11.48
C LEU A 132 -9.64 -1.61 10.93
N TYR A 133 -10.18 -2.83 10.91
CA TYR A 133 -11.61 -3.08 10.92
C TYR A 133 -12.08 -3.29 12.34
N VAL A 134 -13.23 -2.68 12.69
CA VAL A 134 -13.85 -2.87 14.00
C VAL A 134 -14.71 -4.12 13.96
N TYR A 135 -14.35 -5.11 14.75
CA TYR A 135 -15.10 -6.36 14.87
C TYR A 135 -16.32 -6.22 15.77
N LYS A 136 -17.32 -7.10 15.56
CA LYS A 136 -18.49 -7.20 16.45
C LYS A 136 -18.07 -7.54 17.89
N ASP A 137 -17.11 -8.44 18.04
CA ASP A 137 -16.43 -8.68 19.32
C ASP A 137 -15.36 -7.59 19.52
N ARG A 138 -15.63 -6.70 20.45
CA ARG A 138 -14.75 -5.57 20.77
C ARG A 138 -13.41 -6.01 21.36
N ALA A 139 -13.36 -7.14 22.06
CA ALA A 139 -12.12 -7.65 22.64
C ALA A 139 -11.09 -7.97 21.54
N VAL A 140 -11.52 -8.48 20.39
CA VAL A 140 -10.64 -8.70 19.23
C VAL A 140 -10.08 -7.39 18.68
N THR A 141 -10.92 -6.36 18.63
CA THR A 141 -10.50 -5.02 18.17
C THR A 141 -9.46 -4.43 19.11
N ASP A 142 -9.72 -4.49 20.41
CA ASP A 142 -8.82 -3.94 21.45
C ASP A 142 -7.49 -4.69 21.47
N GLU A 143 -7.51 -6.02 21.33
CA GLU A 143 -6.28 -6.84 21.19
C GLU A 143 -5.45 -6.42 19.98
N LEU A 144 -6.08 -6.24 18.80
CA LEU A 144 -5.36 -5.83 17.59
C LEU A 144 -4.70 -4.47 17.75
N VAL A 145 -5.38 -3.51 18.37
CA VAL A 145 -4.82 -2.18 18.65
C VAL A 145 -3.63 -2.30 19.60
N ALA A 146 -3.80 -3.01 20.71
CA ALA A 146 -2.72 -3.20 21.70
C ALA A 146 -1.49 -3.87 21.06
N ARG A 147 -1.68 -4.87 20.19
CA ARG A 147 -0.57 -5.54 19.49
C ARG A 147 0.11 -4.61 18.49
N ALA A 148 -0.64 -3.76 17.78
CA ALA A 148 -0.09 -2.78 16.87
C ALA A 148 0.77 -1.75 17.63
N GLU A 149 0.29 -1.23 18.76
CA GLU A 149 1.03 -0.32 19.64
C GLU A 149 2.32 -0.99 20.16
N ALA A 150 2.20 -2.20 20.72
CA ALA A 150 3.35 -2.96 21.23
C ALA A 150 4.40 -3.27 20.16
N SER A 151 3.99 -3.36 18.88
CA SER A 151 4.87 -3.62 17.74
C SER A 151 5.41 -2.34 17.09
N GLY A 152 5.12 -1.16 17.66
CA GLY A 152 5.65 0.13 17.21
C GLY A 152 5.02 0.65 15.92
N TYR A 153 3.75 0.36 15.68
CA TYR A 153 2.98 1.00 14.61
C TYR A 153 2.68 2.45 14.99
N GLY A 154 2.96 3.39 14.09
CA GLY A 154 2.87 4.82 14.37
C GLY A 154 1.48 5.42 14.30
N ALA A 155 0.52 4.72 13.66
CA ALA A 155 -0.87 5.15 13.57
C ALA A 155 -1.83 3.98 13.32
N ILE A 156 -3.10 4.21 13.69
CA ILE A 156 -4.24 3.35 13.34
C ILE A 156 -5.04 4.04 12.23
N VAL A 157 -5.30 3.31 11.15
CA VAL A 157 -6.13 3.77 10.01
C VAL A 157 -7.46 3.06 10.07
N LEU A 158 -8.47 3.72 10.60
CA LEU A 158 -9.81 3.15 10.71
C LEU A 158 -10.50 3.12 9.34
N THR A 159 -10.89 1.93 8.89
CA THR A 159 -11.68 1.76 7.67
C THR A 159 -13.17 1.66 8.03
N LEU A 160 -13.94 2.61 7.51
CA LEU A 160 -15.39 2.64 7.66
C LEU A 160 -16.06 1.97 6.46
N SER A 161 -17.17 1.25 6.73
CA SER A 161 -18.00 0.69 5.66
C SER A 161 -18.75 1.80 4.92
N LEU A 162 -18.66 1.81 3.59
CA LEU A 162 -19.41 2.74 2.74
C LEU A 162 -20.74 2.16 2.25
N ILE A 163 -21.02 0.89 2.53
CA ILE A 163 -22.26 0.21 2.11
C ILE A 163 -23.40 0.31 3.11
N HIS A 164 -23.15 0.92 4.27
CA HIS A 164 -24.12 1.08 5.35
C HIS A 164 -24.32 2.56 5.75
N ILE A 165 -23.97 3.48 4.85
CA ILE A 165 -24.24 4.91 5.03
C ILE A 165 -25.52 5.29 4.31
#